data_3235a09e74c2b8957a2f37cff8750e40
#
_entry.id   3235a09e74c2b8957a2f37cff8750e40
#
_cell.length_a   1.000
_cell.length_b   1.000
_cell.length_c   1.000
_cell.angle_alpha   90.00
_cell.angle_beta   90.00
_cell.angle_gamma   90.00
#
_symmetry.space_group_name_H-M   'P 1'
#
loop_
_entity.id
_entity.type
_entity.pdbx_description
1 polymer ?
#
loop_
_entity_poly.entity_id
_entity_poly.type
_entity_poly.pdbx_seq_one_letter_code
_entity_poly.pdbx_strand_id
1 'polypeptide(L)'
;MAMPRSARPEGFTLVEIAVVIVVLSLLLAMMAGIATAMLGQQRREATRQRLAGVETALALFVSQNQRLPCPANGTLAGTDANAGLEQIATPGLPAANTCTVAGVANSQQHGVVPWRSLGLSEQDATDGWGNRLTYRVSTDFITAPSMNMTYCDPGGTAAAVGLATLTGYCNPGCAAATFPASCTPPASVTTGRGISVQSLAGAVIMNPGASPSTGAAFVVISHGEGGAGAYGNSGTLQASGPGMGTEEARNAANLALQAYYVDDFPSYAEGNGHFDDFVLRPSILTVATKAQLGPRAH
;
A
#
# COMPACT_ATOMS: atom_id res chain seq x y z
N MET A 1 71.40 3.98 48.95
CA MET A 1 69.97 3.65 48.59
C MET A 1 69.37 4.98 48.16
N ALA A 2 69.22 5.22 46.84
CA ALA A 2 68.61 6.44 46.31
C ALA A 2 67.13 6.19 46.08
N MET A 3 66.18 6.96 46.68
CA MET A 3 64.76 6.92 46.48
C MET A 3 64.42 7.51 45.10
N PRO A 4 63.56 6.84 44.33
CA PRO A 4 63.10 7.40 43.06
C PRO A 4 62.17 8.62 43.32
N ARG A 5 62.49 9.75 42.65
CA ARG A 5 61.62 10.94 42.64
C ARG A 5 60.33 10.61 41.96
N SER A 6 59.21 10.74 42.68
CA SER A 6 57.88 10.68 42.12
C SER A 6 57.69 11.85 41.16
N ALA A 7 57.44 11.55 39.88
CA ALA A 7 57.04 12.55 38.89
C ALA A 7 55.70 13.15 39.36
N ARG A 8 55.67 14.49 39.50
CA ARG A 8 54.41 15.23 39.76
C ARG A 8 53.53 15.12 38.51
N PRO A 9 52.26 14.79 38.65
CA PRO A 9 51.34 14.83 37.52
C PRO A 9 51.24 16.30 37.05
N GLU A 10 51.55 16.51 35.76
CA GLU A 10 51.37 17.82 35.15
C GLU A 10 49.86 18.03 34.95
N GLY A 11 49.31 19.12 35.50
CA GLY A 11 47.91 19.48 35.36
C GLY A 11 47.63 20.03 33.95
N PHE A 12 46.48 19.71 33.40
CA PHE A 12 46.02 20.25 32.11
C PHE A 12 45.90 21.77 32.16
N THR A 13 46.28 22.43 31.10
CA THR A 13 46.09 23.87 30.93
C THR A 13 44.64 24.17 30.58
N LEU A 14 44.16 25.34 30.94
CA LEU A 14 42.77 25.80 30.65
C LEU A 14 42.52 25.83 29.13
N VAL A 15 43.54 26.10 28.32
CA VAL A 15 43.48 26.12 26.85
C VAL A 15 43.35 24.70 26.29
N GLU A 16 44.04 23.70 26.83
CA GLU A 16 43.91 22.31 26.39
C GLU A 16 42.49 21.78 26.63
N ILE A 17 41.89 22.08 27.79
CA ILE A 17 40.51 21.68 28.08
C ILE A 17 39.54 22.42 27.14
N ALA A 18 39.73 23.71 26.87
CA ALA A 18 38.90 24.48 25.98
C ALA A 18 38.91 23.90 24.53
N VAL A 19 40.10 23.54 24.02
CA VAL A 19 40.24 22.93 22.69
C VAL A 19 39.58 21.56 22.64
N VAL A 20 39.75 20.73 23.66
CA VAL A 20 39.09 19.40 23.73
C VAL A 20 37.58 19.53 23.73
N ILE A 21 36.98 20.46 24.49
CA ILE A 21 35.54 20.68 24.51
C ILE A 21 35.05 21.14 23.15
N VAL A 22 35.75 22.04 22.45
CA VAL A 22 35.35 22.49 21.11
C VAL A 22 35.39 21.32 20.11
N VAL A 23 36.46 20.53 20.11
CA VAL A 23 36.59 19.37 19.20
C VAL A 23 35.52 18.33 19.50
N LEU A 24 35.26 18.01 20.77
CA LEU A 24 34.22 17.07 21.16
C LEU A 24 32.81 17.55 20.76
N SER A 25 32.52 18.85 20.95
CA SER A 25 31.22 19.39 20.54
C SER A 25 31.02 19.37 19.04
N LEU A 26 32.02 19.61 18.21
CA LEU A 26 31.98 19.46 16.75
C LEU A 26 31.76 18.00 16.33
N LEU A 27 32.47 17.05 16.96
CA LEU A 27 32.29 15.63 16.68
C LEU A 27 30.87 15.15 17.04
N LEU A 28 30.36 15.57 18.20
CA LEU A 28 28.99 15.22 18.63
C LEU A 28 27.93 15.81 17.69
N ALA A 29 28.14 17.05 17.21
CA ALA A 29 27.22 17.66 16.24
C ALA A 29 27.19 16.90 14.89
N MET A 30 28.34 16.46 14.38
CA MET A 30 28.45 15.64 13.18
C MET A 30 27.78 14.26 13.37
N MET A 31 28.01 13.61 14.50
CA MET A 31 27.41 12.31 14.80
C MET A 31 25.89 12.38 14.90
N ALA A 32 25.32 13.44 15.49
CA ALA A 32 23.89 13.65 15.60
C ALA A 32 23.23 13.77 14.20
N GLY A 33 23.83 14.50 13.27
CA GLY A 33 23.33 14.62 11.89
C GLY A 33 23.31 13.29 11.13
N ILE A 34 24.36 12.48 11.28
CA ILE A 34 24.43 11.14 10.65
C ILE A 34 23.38 10.21 11.25
N ALA A 35 23.18 10.23 12.56
CA ALA A 35 22.20 9.37 13.24
C ALA A 35 20.78 9.65 12.80
N THR A 36 20.37 10.91 12.66
CA THR A 36 19.04 11.27 12.18
C THR A 36 18.79 10.83 10.72
N ALA A 37 19.79 11.01 9.85
CA ALA A 37 19.70 10.55 8.47
C ALA A 37 19.56 9.01 8.36
N MET A 38 20.32 8.27 9.17
CA MET A 38 20.24 6.80 9.22
C MET A 38 18.87 6.32 9.71
N LEU A 39 18.29 6.96 10.73
CA LEU A 39 16.94 6.62 11.21
C LEU A 39 15.88 6.85 10.14
N GLY A 40 15.95 7.95 9.39
CA GLY A 40 15.05 8.21 8.26
C GLY A 40 15.15 7.13 7.18
N GLN A 41 16.35 6.72 6.82
CA GLN A 41 16.56 5.64 5.85
C GLN A 41 16.01 4.29 6.34
N GLN A 42 16.25 3.94 7.61
CA GLN A 42 15.73 2.71 8.20
C GLN A 42 14.20 2.67 8.19
N ARG A 43 13.52 3.78 8.51
CA ARG A 43 12.04 3.87 8.46
C ARG A 43 11.51 3.67 7.03
N ARG A 44 12.14 4.30 6.05
CA ARG A 44 11.76 4.16 4.63
C ARG A 44 11.95 2.73 4.14
N GLU A 45 13.06 2.10 4.50
CA GLU A 45 13.32 0.71 4.11
C GLU A 45 12.35 -0.26 4.80
N ALA A 46 12.10 -0.09 6.10
CA ALA A 46 11.10 -0.86 6.82
C ALA A 46 9.70 -0.72 6.19
N THR A 47 9.32 0.48 5.74
CA THR A 47 8.05 0.72 5.04
C THR A 47 8.00 -0.06 3.72
N ARG A 48 9.05 -0.01 2.90
CA ARG A 48 9.09 -0.77 1.63
C ARG A 48 9.00 -2.28 1.85
N GLN A 49 9.70 -2.81 2.85
CA GLN A 49 9.63 -4.23 3.20
C GLN A 49 8.23 -4.64 3.66
N ARG A 50 7.57 -3.82 4.46
CA ARG A 50 6.19 -4.05 4.90
C ARG A 50 5.19 -3.97 3.75
N LEU A 51 5.32 -3.01 2.85
CA LEU A 51 4.51 -2.94 1.63
C LEU A 51 4.67 -4.21 0.78
N ALA A 52 5.89 -4.70 0.59
CA ALA A 52 6.14 -5.95 -0.13
C ALA A 52 5.56 -7.18 0.60
N GLY A 53 5.62 -7.20 1.94
CA GLY A 53 4.98 -8.21 2.77
C GLY A 53 3.46 -8.22 2.61
N VAL A 54 2.83 -7.04 2.66
CA VAL A 54 1.38 -6.87 2.44
C VAL A 54 0.99 -7.31 1.03
N GLU A 55 1.76 -6.96 0.01
CA GLU A 55 1.51 -7.42 -1.38
C GLU A 55 1.52 -8.95 -1.48
N THR A 56 2.48 -9.57 -0.83
CA THR A 56 2.59 -11.04 -0.81
C THR A 56 1.40 -11.68 -0.08
N ALA A 57 0.99 -11.13 1.06
CA ALA A 57 -0.16 -11.62 1.81
C ALA A 57 -1.47 -11.43 1.03
N LEU A 58 -1.64 -10.30 0.32
CA LEU A 58 -2.77 -10.07 -0.57
C LEU A 58 -2.79 -11.08 -1.73
N ALA A 59 -1.65 -11.37 -2.34
CA ALA A 59 -1.57 -12.39 -3.39
C ALA A 59 -1.95 -13.80 -2.86
N LEU A 60 -1.51 -14.16 -1.66
CA LEU A 60 -1.89 -15.40 -1.00
C LEU A 60 -3.39 -15.46 -0.70
N PHE A 61 -3.96 -14.36 -0.19
CA PHE A 61 -5.41 -14.26 0.03
C PHE A 61 -6.19 -14.46 -1.27
N VAL A 62 -5.75 -13.81 -2.35
CA VAL A 62 -6.35 -13.96 -3.70
C VAL A 62 -6.26 -15.40 -4.18
N SER A 63 -5.12 -16.07 -3.99
CA SER A 63 -4.94 -17.48 -4.36
C SER A 63 -5.96 -18.40 -3.69
N GLN A 64 -6.28 -18.13 -2.43
CA GLN A 64 -7.22 -18.95 -1.62
C GLN A 64 -8.69 -18.59 -1.87
N ASN A 65 -8.98 -17.29 -2.01
CA ASN A 65 -10.34 -16.75 -2.02
C ASN A 65 -10.82 -16.32 -3.42
N GLN A 66 -9.94 -16.29 -4.43
CA GLN A 66 -10.19 -15.87 -5.82
C GLN A 66 -10.79 -14.45 -5.93
N ARG A 67 -10.55 -13.62 -4.91
CA ARG A 67 -10.99 -12.24 -4.81
C ARG A 67 -9.98 -11.42 -3.97
N LEU A 68 -10.07 -10.12 -4.01
CA LEU A 68 -9.38 -9.23 -3.08
C LEU A 68 -10.21 -9.04 -1.80
N PRO A 69 -9.57 -8.85 -0.62
CA PRO A 69 -10.29 -8.54 0.60
C PRO A 69 -10.82 -7.11 0.57
N CYS A 70 -11.89 -6.86 1.31
CA CYS A 70 -12.31 -5.50 1.62
C CYS A 70 -11.35 -4.83 2.63
N PRO A 71 -11.24 -3.48 2.63
CA PRO A 71 -10.48 -2.76 3.64
C PRO A 71 -10.99 -3.04 5.06
N ALA A 72 -10.09 -2.96 6.05
CA ALA A 72 -10.48 -2.92 7.45
C ALA A 72 -10.80 -1.49 7.88
N ASN A 73 -11.54 -1.34 8.99
CA ASN A 73 -11.87 -0.04 9.57
C ASN A 73 -10.68 0.52 10.36
N GLY A 74 -10.09 1.61 9.88
CA GLY A 74 -8.97 2.28 10.51
C GLY A 74 -9.29 3.02 11.80
N THR A 75 -10.57 3.33 12.07
CA THR A 75 -10.99 4.05 13.29
C THR A 75 -11.00 3.19 14.55
N LEU A 76 -10.91 1.87 14.40
CA LEU A 76 -10.89 0.95 15.53
C LEU A 76 -9.49 0.90 16.15
N ALA A 77 -9.41 0.96 17.49
CA ALA A 77 -8.14 0.74 18.19
C ALA A 77 -7.63 -0.69 17.95
N GLY A 78 -6.32 -0.92 17.94
CA GLY A 78 -5.73 -2.25 17.73
C GLY A 78 -6.17 -3.32 18.73
N THR A 79 -6.66 -2.89 19.90
CA THR A 79 -7.24 -3.76 20.94
C THR A 79 -8.69 -4.17 20.66
N ASP A 80 -9.37 -3.53 19.69
CA ASP A 80 -10.72 -3.91 19.31
C ASP A 80 -10.74 -5.29 18.63
N ALA A 81 -11.76 -6.09 18.95
CA ALA A 81 -11.91 -7.44 18.40
C ALA A 81 -12.09 -7.44 16.86
N ASN A 82 -12.65 -6.38 16.29
CA ASN A 82 -12.90 -6.23 14.87
C ASN A 82 -11.77 -5.46 14.13
N ALA A 83 -10.79 -4.91 14.85
CA ALA A 83 -9.67 -4.22 14.23
C ALA A 83 -8.91 -5.17 13.30
N GLY A 84 -8.59 -4.72 12.09
CA GLY A 84 -7.86 -5.51 11.10
C GLY A 84 -8.63 -6.63 10.42
N LEU A 85 -9.92 -6.77 10.68
CA LEU A 85 -10.80 -7.64 9.90
C LEU A 85 -11.34 -6.90 8.67
N GLU A 86 -11.46 -7.60 7.55
CA GLU A 86 -12.10 -7.02 6.37
C GLU A 86 -13.56 -6.63 6.68
N GLN A 87 -13.99 -5.47 6.20
CA GLN A 87 -15.35 -4.96 6.39
C GLN A 87 -16.24 -5.42 5.25
N ILE A 88 -16.98 -6.48 5.51
CA ILE A 88 -17.96 -7.06 4.57
C ILE A 88 -19.33 -7.16 5.24
N ALA A 89 -20.40 -7.00 4.45
CA ALA A 89 -21.78 -7.04 4.96
C ALA A 89 -22.14 -8.40 5.58
N THR A 90 -21.57 -9.49 5.03
CA THR A 90 -21.76 -10.86 5.55
C THR A 90 -20.40 -11.51 5.63
N PRO A 91 -19.88 -11.88 6.84
CA PRO A 91 -18.63 -12.58 6.97
C PRO A 91 -18.60 -13.87 6.13
N GLY A 92 -17.52 -14.06 5.36
CA GLY A 92 -17.33 -15.22 4.48
C GLY A 92 -18.00 -15.12 3.10
N LEU A 93 -18.98 -14.24 2.91
CA LEU A 93 -19.63 -13.98 1.63
C LEU A 93 -19.78 -12.47 1.46
N PRO A 94 -18.80 -11.79 0.83
CA PRO A 94 -18.97 -10.38 0.50
C PRO A 94 -20.23 -10.29 -0.38
N ALA A 95 -21.22 -9.49 0.05
CA ALA A 95 -22.33 -9.16 -0.81
C ALA A 95 -21.76 -8.58 -2.11
N ALA A 96 -22.33 -8.98 -3.24
CA ALA A 96 -21.81 -8.64 -4.56
C ALA A 96 -21.40 -7.15 -4.63
N ASN A 97 -20.12 -6.90 -4.87
CA ASN A 97 -19.54 -5.57 -5.05
C ASN A 97 -19.69 -4.57 -3.87
N THR A 98 -19.81 -5.04 -2.62
CA THR A 98 -19.95 -4.14 -1.46
C THR A 98 -18.89 -4.39 -0.40
N CYS A 99 -18.12 -3.35 -0.09
CA CYS A 99 -17.31 -3.25 1.12
C CYS A 99 -17.93 -2.20 2.03
N THR A 100 -18.39 -2.61 3.21
CA THR A 100 -18.98 -1.70 4.19
C THR A 100 -17.91 -1.30 5.19
N VAL A 101 -17.50 -0.05 5.18
CA VAL A 101 -16.61 0.52 6.20
C VAL A 101 -17.36 1.62 6.92
N ALA A 102 -17.35 1.59 8.25
CA ALA A 102 -18.06 2.57 9.09
C ALA A 102 -19.57 2.71 8.77
N GLY A 103 -20.23 1.63 8.30
CA GLY A 103 -21.64 1.64 7.96
C GLY A 103 -22.00 2.29 6.63
N VAL A 104 -21.02 2.67 5.82
CA VAL A 104 -21.24 3.25 4.48
C VAL A 104 -20.87 2.23 3.42
N ALA A 105 -21.86 1.73 2.70
CA ALA A 105 -21.67 0.76 1.62
C ALA A 105 -20.80 1.35 0.51
N ASN A 106 -19.86 0.56 -0.01
CA ASN A 106 -18.95 0.88 -1.13
C ASN A 106 -18.06 2.12 -0.96
N SER A 107 -18.04 2.78 0.21
CA SER A 107 -17.27 4.00 0.38
C SER A 107 -15.78 3.73 0.57
N GLN A 108 -15.43 2.58 1.16
CA GLN A 108 -14.07 2.26 1.63
C GLN A 108 -13.45 3.39 2.47
N GLN A 109 -14.29 4.29 2.96
CA GLN A 109 -13.89 5.38 3.86
C GLN A 109 -13.26 4.79 5.13
N HIS A 110 -12.21 5.40 5.65
CA HIS A 110 -11.44 4.90 6.78
C HIS A 110 -10.75 3.55 6.55
N GLY A 111 -10.56 3.16 5.29
CA GLY A 111 -10.01 1.85 4.95
C GLY A 111 -8.50 1.73 5.16
N VAL A 112 -8.10 0.70 5.90
CA VAL A 112 -6.69 0.29 6.10
C VAL A 112 -6.51 -1.17 5.71
N VAL A 113 -5.26 -1.62 5.61
CA VAL A 113 -4.94 -3.02 5.30
C VAL A 113 -5.66 -3.95 6.30
N PRO A 114 -6.39 -4.98 5.84
CA PRO A 114 -7.11 -5.92 6.70
C PRO A 114 -6.17 -6.99 7.26
N TRP A 115 -5.23 -6.60 8.14
CA TRP A 115 -4.10 -7.43 8.56
C TRP A 115 -4.51 -8.77 9.17
N ARG A 116 -5.57 -8.82 10.00
CA ARG A 116 -6.03 -10.09 10.58
C ARG A 116 -6.62 -11.03 9.53
N SER A 117 -7.37 -10.49 8.56
CA SER A 117 -7.91 -11.30 7.45
C SER A 117 -6.80 -11.83 6.53
N LEU A 118 -5.65 -11.15 6.50
CA LEU A 118 -4.46 -11.55 5.75
C LEU A 118 -3.50 -12.46 6.55
N GLY A 119 -3.78 -12.72 7.84
CA GLY A 119 -2.89 -13.47 8.70
C GLY A 119 -1.61 -12.72 9.10
N LEU A 120 -1.63 -11.38 9.02
CA LEU A 120 -0.53 -10.50 9.41
C LEU A 120 -0.73 -9.96 10.83
N SER A 121 0.34 -9.48 11.44
CA SER A 121 0.26 -8.64 12.64
C SER A 121 -0.11 -7.21 12.27
N GLU A 122 -0.63 -6.42 13.22
CA GLU A 122 -0.87 -4.99 13.01
C GLU A 122 0.43 -4.26 12.63
N GLN A 123 1.57 -4.68 13.20
CA GLN A 123 2.87 -4.09 12.93
C GLN A 123 3.33 -4.28 11.48
N ASP A 124 2.97 -5.42 10.87
CA ASP A 124 3.26 -5.68 9.44
C ASP A 124 2.42 -4.79 8.51
N ALA A 125 1.26 -4.33 8.97
CA ALA A 125 0.38 -3.41 8.27
C ALA A 125 0.55 -1.94 8.72
N THR A 126 1.65 -1.63 9.39
CA THR A 126 2.01 -0.30 9.89
C THR A 126 3.31 0.13 9.23
N ASP A 127 3.47 1.39 8.88
CA ASP A 127 4.69 1.91 8.26
C ASP A 127 5.85 2.13 9.25
N GLY A 128 6.99 2.59 8.77
CA GLY A 128 8.19 2.86 9.58
C GLY A 128 8.02 4.03 10.57
N TRP A 129 6.97 4.83 10.44
CA TRP A 129 6.63 5.95 11.33
C TRP A 129 5.53 5.61 12.34
N GLY A 130 4.97 4.40 12.27
CA GLY A 130 3.96 3.92 13.22
C GLY A 130 2.52 4.16 12.78
N ASN A 131 2.29 4.50 11.51
CA ASN A 131 0.97 4.72 10.95
C ASN A 131 0.49 3.48 10.19
N ARG A 132 -0.80 3.16 10.29
CA ARG A 132 -1.42 2.08 9.53
C ARG A 132 -1.40 2.38 8.03
N LEU A 133 -1.10 1.38 7.23
CA LEU A 133 -1.15 1.47 5.78
C LEU A 133 -2.60 1.61 5.31
N THR A 134 -2.89 2.65 4.56
CA THR A 134 -4.18 2.85 3.88
C THR A 134 -4.33 1.80 2.78
N TYR A 135 -5.51 1.22 2.63
CA TYR A 135 -5.80 0.23 1.60
C TYR A 135 -7.08 0.59 0.86
N ARG A 136 -7.01 0.52 -0.46
CA ARG A 136 -8.13 0.71 -1.38
C ARG A 136 -8.14 -0.39 -2.40
N VAL A 137 -9.31 -0.93 -2.69
CA VAL A 137 -9.48 -2.01 -3.64
C VAL A 137 -10.49 -1.63 -4.71
N SER A 138 -10.26 -2.04 -5.97
CA SER A 138 -11.30 -1.91 -6.98
C SER A 138 -12.48 -2.81 -6.64
N THR A 139 -13.70 -2.25 -6.69
CA THR A 139 -14.94 -2.99 -6.42
C THR A 139 -15.17 -4.12 -7.41
N ASP A 140 -14.47 -4.11 -8.55
CA ASP A 140 -14.52 -5.16 -9.55
C ASP A 140 -13.97 -6.51 -9.04
N PHE A 141 -13.12 -6.48 -8.01
CA PHE A 141 -12.31 -7.64 -7.60
C PHE A 141 -12.61 -8.15 -6.18
N ILE A 142 -13.66 -7.65 -5.52
CA ILE A 142 -14.02 -8.04 -4.15
C ILE A 142 -14.97 -9.25 -4.08
N THR A 143 -15.50 -9.72 -5.20
CA THR A 143 -16.42 -10.88 -5.27
C THR A 143 -15.70 -12.05 -5.94
N ALA A 144 -15.71 -13.22 -5.31
CA ALA A 144 -15.18 -14.43 -5.93
C ALA A 144 -16.08 -14.89 -7.09
N PRO A 145 -15.53 -15.40 -8.19
CA PRO A 145 -14.13 -15.65 -8.51
C PRO A 145 -13.48 -14.56 -9.40
N SER A 146 -13.77 -13.29 -9.20
CA SER A 146 -13.36 -12.18 -10.08
C SER A 146 -11.85 -12.10 -10.38
N MET A 147 -11.00 -12.61 -9.48
CA MET A 147 -9.55 -12.67 -9.67
C MET A 147 -9.06 -13.98 -10.29
N ASN A 148 -9.93 -14.95 -10.54
CA ASN A 148 -9.53 -16.21 -11.18
C ASN A 148 -9.61 -16.08 -12.72
N MET A 149 -8.46 -16.02 -13.34
CA MET A 149 -8.28 -15.91 -14.79
C MET A 149 -7.70 -17.18 -15.40
N THR A 150 -7.59 -18.26 -14.63
CA THR A 150 -6.93 -19.50 -15.11
C THR A 150 -7.63 -20.14 -16.32
N TYR A 151 -8.90 -19.82 -16.51
CA TYR A 151 -9.68 -20.27 -17.65
C TYR A 151 -9.65 -19.31 -18.84
N CYS A 152 -8.98 -18.17 -18.72
CA CYS A 152 -8.87 -17.19 -19.78
C CYS A 152 -7.60 -17.48 -20.58
N ASP A 153 -7.71 -17.61 -21.90
CA ASP A 153 -6.58 -17.79 -22.79
C ASP A 153 -5.91 -16.42 -23.06
N PRO A 154 -4.64 -16.25 -22.77
CA PRO A 154 -3.93 -15.02 -23.13
C PRO A 154 -3.84 -14.80 -24.65
N GLY A 155 -3.90 -15.85 -25.46
CA GLY A 155 -3.94 -15.79 -26.93
C GLY A 155 -5.35 -15.62 -27.51
N GLY A 156 -6.40 -15.75 -26.73
CA GLY A 156 -7.79 -15.55 -27.15
C GLY A 156 -8.40 -16.67 -28.01
N THR A 157 -7.84 -17.84 -28.02
CA THR A 157 -8.18 -18.87 -29.01
C THR A 157 -8.93 -20.07 -28.46
N ALA A 158 -9.01 -20.28 -27.18
CA ALA A 158 -9.60 -21.51 -26.68
C ALA A 158 -10.68 -21.31 -25.63
N ALA A 159 -11.73 -22.07 -25.83
CA ALA A 159 -12.74 -22.33 -24.87
C ALA A 159 -12.40 -23.57 -24.08
N ALA A 160 -12.02 -23.46 -22.85
CA ALA A 160 -12.01 -24.63 -22.00
C ALA A 160 -13.46 -25.09 -21.73
N VAL A 161 -13.69 -26.37 -21.81
CA VAL A 161 -14.98 -27.00 -21.61
C VAL A 161 -15.46 -26.72 -20.18
N GLY A 162 -16.70 -26.20 -20.02
CA GLY A 162 -17.29 -25.90 -18.73
C GLY A 162 -17.29 -24.42 -18.32
N LEU A 163 -16.88 -23.52 -19.17
CA LEU A 163 -16.70 -22.08 -18.90
C LEU A 163 -17.98 -21.23 -18.96
N ALA A 164 -19.14 -21.81 -19.25
CA ALA A 164 -20.40 -21.05 -19.40
C ALA A 164 -20.70 -20.12 -18.21
N THR A 165 -20.26 -20.48 -17.01
CA THR A 165 -20.43 -19.69 -15.79
C THR A 165 -19.32 -18.65 -15.56
N LEU A 166 -18.21 -18.71 -16.33
CA LEU A 166 -17.03 -17.88 -16.17
C LEU A 166 -16.79 -16.89 -17.32
N THR A 167 -17.64 -16.93 -18.35
CA THR A 167 -17.53 -16.06 -19.53
C THR A 167 -17.48 -14.57 -19.20
N GLY A 168 -18.18 -14.12 -18.17
CA GLY A 168 -18.14 -12.74 -17.69
C GLY A 168 -16.80 -12.32 -17.12
N TYR A 169 -15.93 -13.26 -16.71
CA TYR A 169 -14.62 -12.98 -16.13
C TYR A 169 -13.48 -13.00 -17.15
N CYS A 170 -13.65 -13.68 -18.27
CA CYS A 170 -12.67 -13.68 -19.34
C CYS A 170 -12.87 -12.52 -20.30
N ASN A 171 -14.04 -12.36 -20.85
CA ASN A 171 -14.46 -11.21 -21.65
C ASN A 171 -16.00 -11.16 -21.68
N PRO A 172 -16.66 -10.06 -21.32
CA PRO A 172 -18.14 -9.99 -21.31
C PRO A 172 -18.78 -10.24 -22.68
N GLY A 173 -18.03 -10.06 -23.77
CA GLY A 173 -18.51 -10.36 -25.13
C GLY A 173 -18.31 -11.81 -25.58
N CYS A 174 -17.66 -12.64 -24.78
CA CYS A 174 -17.38 -14.04 -25.11
C CYS A 174 -18.42 -14.95 -24.50
N ALA A 175 -19.39 -15.37 -25.31
CA ALA A 175 -20.32 -16.42 -24.93
C ALA A 175 -19.71 -17.80 -25.12
N ALA A 176 -20.00 -18.73 -24.22
CA ALA A 176 -19.48 -20.12 -24.26
C ALA A 176 -19.74 -20.85 -25.59
N ALA A 177 -20.76 -20.47 -26.33
CA ALA A 177 -21.11 -21.08 -27.61
C ALA A 177 -20.37 -20.49 -28.83
N THR A 178 -19.70 -19.37 -28.69
CA THR A 178 -19.11 -18.62 -29.80
C THR A 178 -17.77 -18.00 -29.43
N PHE A 179 -16.80 -18.78 -28.99
CA PHE A 179 -15.48 -18.28 -28.65
C PHE A 179 -14.77 -17.68 -29.88
N PRO A 180 -14.93 -16.40 -30.19
CA PRO A 180 -14.16 -15.78 -31.24
C PRO A 180 -12.74 -15.58 -30.77
N ALA A 181 -11.81 -15.56 -31.72
CA ALA A 181 -10.41 -15.20 -31.49
C ALA A 181 -10.21 -13.86 -30.75
N SER A 182 -11.29 -13.10 -30.55
CA SER A 182 -11.33 -11.82 -29.84
C SER A 182 -11.60 -11.93 -28.32
N CYS A 183 -11.68 -13.15 -27.75
CA CYS A 183 -11.89 -13.36 -26.31
C CYS A 183 -10.67 -13.05 -25.45
N THR A 184 -9.80 -12.19 -25.90
CA THR A 184 -8.70 -11.61 -25.17
C THR A 184 -8.76 -10.09 -25.20
N PRO A 185 -8.27 -9.44 -24.19
CA PRO A 185 -7.78 -9.95 -22.90
C PRO A 185 -8.90 -10.41 -21.97
N PRO A 186 -8.57 -11.03 -20.80
CA PRO A 186 -9.58 -11.35 -19.77
C PRO A 186 -10.48 -10.17 -19.42
N ALA A 187 -11.74 -10.39 -19.05
CA ALA A 187 -12.69 -9.32 -18.70
C ALA A 187 -12.17 -8.40 -17.57
N SER A 188 -11.39 -8.95 -16.64
CA SER A 188 -10.76 -8.22 -15.53
C SER A 188 -9.74 -7.17 -15.97
N VAL A 189 -9.24 -7.25 -17.21
CA VAL A 189 -8.35 -6.25 -17.81
C VAL A 189 -9.01 -5.50 -18.97
N THR A 190 -10.33 -5.59 -19.11
CA THR A 190 -11.07 -4.75 -20.07
C THR A 190 -11.18 -3.31 -19.57
N THR A 191 -11.47 -2.39 -20.48
CA THR A 191 -11.67 -0.97 -20.16
C THR A 191 -12.67 -0.77 -19.03
N GLY A 192 -12.35 0.15 -18.12
CA GLY A 192 -13.18 0.51 -16.97
C GLY A 192 -12.87 -0.28 -15.69
N ARG A 193 -11.92 -1.21 -15.70
CA ARG A 193 -11.55 -2.03 -14.54
C ARG A 193 -10.32 -1.50 -13.82
N GLY A 194 -10.37 -1.55 -12.49
CA GLY A 194 -9.26 -1.15 -11.63
C GLY A 194 -9.34 0.30 -11.15
N ILE A 195 -8.30 0.73 -10.44
CA ILE A 195 -8.16 2.05 -9.84
C ILE A 195 -7.21 2.89 -10.70
N SER A 196 -7.56 4.16 -10.91
CA SER A 196 -6.70 5.15 -11.56
C SER A 196 -5.65 5.69 -10.60
N VAL A 197 -4.41 5.83 -11.08
CA VAL A 197 -3.33 6.49 -10.34
C VAL A 197 -2.64 7.49 -11.26
N GLN A 198 -2.35 8.68 -10.75
CA GLN A 198 -1.75 9.78 -11.48
C GLN A 198 -0.54 10.33 -10.71
N SER A 199 0.34 11.03 -11.39
CA SER A 199 1.38 11.85 -10.75
C SER A 199 0.81 13.13 -10.17
N LEU A 200 1.58 13.85 -9.35
CA LEU A 200 1.24 15.21 -8.89
C LEU A 200 0.93 16.17 -10.05
N ALA A 201 1.61 15.98 -11.19
CA ALA A 201 1.40 16.79 -12.40
C ALA A 201 0.18 16.35 -13.23
N GLY A 202 -0.59 15.33 -12.77
CA GLY A 202 -1.76 14.81 -13.48
C GLY A 202 -1.43 13.82 -14.61
N ALA A 203 -0.18 13.39 -14.76
CA ALA A 203 0.17 12.34 -15.72
C ALA A 203 -0.40 11.00 -15.26
N VAL A 204 -1.12 10.30 -16.15
CA VAL A 204 -1.77 9.03 -15.84
C VAL A 204 -0.71 7.92 -15.79
N ILE A 205 -0.60 7.25 -14.63
CA ILE A 205 0.33 6.14 -14.37
C ILE A 205 -0.40 4.80 -14.50
N MET A 206 -1.59 4.69 -13.88
CA MET A 206 -2.47 3.53 -13.97
C MET A 206 -3.79 3.98 -14.60
N ASN A 207 -4.16 3.37 -15.73
CA ASN A 207 -5.29 3.82 -16.54
C ASN A 207 -6.36 2.74 -16.70
N PRO A 208 -7.45 2.78 -15.90
CA PRO A 208 -8.59 1.90 -16.12
C PRO A 208 -9.25 2.09 -17.49
N GLY A 209 -9.17 3.31 -18.07
CA GLY A 209 -9.74 3.65 -19.37
C GLY A 209 -8.95 3.10 -20.56
N ALA A 210 -7.77 2.54 -20.36
CA ALA A 210 -7.00 1.90 -21.41
C ALA A 210 -7.64 0.60 -21.90
N SER A 211 -7.28 0.16 -23.09
CA SER A 211 -7.71 -1.13 -23.64
C SER A 211 -6.47 -1.89 -24.12
N PRO A 212 -6.04 -2.95 -23.42
CA PRO A 212 -6.56 -3.45 -22.14
C PRO A 212 -6.34 -2.49 -20.99
N SER A 213 -7.15 -2.61 -19.92
CA SER A 213 -7.00 -1.78 -18.73
C SER A 213 -5.62 -1.97 -18.09
N THR A 214 -4.96 -0.86 -17.77
CA THR A 214 -3.75 -0.83 -16.96
C THR A 214 -4.02 -0.31 -15.55
N GLY A 215 -5.30 -0.31 -15.11
CA GLY A 215 -5.71 0.08 -13.77
C GLY A 215 -5.08 -0.77 -12.67
N ALA A 216 -4.91 -0.20 -11.50
CA ALA A 216 -4.43 -0.93 -10.33
C ALA A 216 -5.56 -1.81 -9.76
N ALA A 217 -5.24 -3.05 -9.36
CA ALA A 217 -6.19 -3.92 -8.70
C ALA A 217 -6.55 -3.39 -7.30
N PHE A 218 -5.55 -2.86 -6.63
CA PHE A 218 -5.64 -2.19 -5.34
C PHE A 218 -4.52 -1.15 -5.20
N VAL A 219 -4.66 -0.28 -4.19
CA VAL A 219 -3.63 0.67 -3.80
C VAL A 219 -3.38 0.53 -2.30
N VAL A 220 -2.10 0.40 -1.90
CA VAL A 220 -1.67 0.46 -0.49
C VAL A 220 -0.77 1.67 -0.33
N ILE A 221 -1.06 2.50 0.65
CA ILE A 221 -0.39 3.79 0.84
C ILE A 221 0.15 3.89 2.25
N SER A 222 1.43 4.20 2.40
CA SER A 222 2.01 4.77 3.61
C SER A 222 2.10 6.26 3.43
N HIS A 223 1.66 7.01 4.43
CA HIS A 223 1.64 8.48 4.41
C HIS A 223 2.98 9.08 4.87
N GLY A 224 4.07 8.35 4.69
CA GLY A 224 5.43 8.82 4.87
C GLY A 224 5.74 9.44 6.22
N GLU A 225 6.67 10.39 6.21
CA GLU A 225 7.14 11.08 7.42
C GLU A 225 6.10 12.04 7.97
N GLY A 226 5.32 12.67 7.09
CA GLY A 226 4.23 13.57 7.45
C GLY A 226 3.08 12.86 8.16
N GLY A 227 2.79 11.62 7.77
CA GLY A 227 1.74 10.78 8.34
C GLY A 227 0.32 11.33 8.14
N ALA A 228 0.17 12.45 7.44
CA ALA A 228 -1.08 13.16 7.29
C ALA A 228 -2.13 12.32 6.54
N GLY A 229 -3.31 12.17 7.14
CA GLY A 229 -4.38 11.35 6.58
C GLY A 229 -4.30 9.85 6.91
N ALA A 230 -3.27 9.39 7.61
CA ALA A 230 -3.15 8.02 8.10
C ALA A 230 -3.90 7.80 9.41
N TYR A 231 -4.18 6.55 9.75
CA TYR A 231 -4.63 6.14 11.09
C TYR A 231 -3.46 5.59 11.90
N GLY A 232 -3.34 6.03 13.16
CA GLY A 232 -2.46 5.39 14.14
C GLY A 232 -3.07 4.12 14.73
N ASN A 233 -2.30 3.40 15.54
CA ASN A 233 -2.73 2.16 16.21
C ASN A 233 -3.89 2.35 17.21
N SER A 234 -4.10 3.58 17.70
CA SER A 234 -5.25 3.95 18.53
C SER A 234 -6.56 4.11 17.75
N GLY A 235 -6.52 4.06 16.40
CA GLY A 235 -7.65 4.42 15.55
C GLY A 235 -7.85 5.92 15.38
N THR A 236 -6.87 6.73 15.79
CA THR A 236 -6.92 8.18 15.63
C THR A 236 -6.35 8.58 14.27
N LEU A 237 -7.09 9.40 13.54
CA LEU A 237 -6.62 9.98 12.29
C LEU A 237 -5.53 11.02 12.59
N GLN A 238 -4.40 10.92 11.90
CA GLN A 238 -3.38 11.94 11.90
C GLN A 238 -3.88 13.16 11.12
N ALA A 239 -3.87 14.31 11.77
CA ALA A 239 -4.29 15.56 11.13
C ALA A 239 -3.38 15.88 9.95
N SER A 240 -3.91 16.62 8.96
CA SER A 240 -3.13 17.16 7.86
C SER A 240 -1.94 17.93 8.42
N GLY A 241 -0.73 17.46 8.13
CA GLY A 241 0.49 18.14 8.52
C GLY A 241 0.67 19.45 7.75
N PRO A 242 1.47 20.40 8.27
CA PRO A 242 1.88 21.55 7.49
C PRO A 242 2.65 21.03 6.26
N GLY A 243 2.21 21.43 5.07
CA GLY A 243 2.87 21.08 3.81
C GLY A 243 2.11 20.14 2.89
N MET A 244 1.14 19.36 3.40
CA MET A 244 0.36 18.45 2.55
C MET A 244 -0.40 19.21 1.46
N GLY A 245 -0.15 18.86 0.20
CA GLY A 245 -0.83 19.43 -0.96
C GLY A 245 -2.23 18.87 -1.18
N THR A 246 -3.03 19.54 -2.01
CA THR A 246 -4.40 19.09 -2.32
C THR A 246 -4.42 17.75 -3.05
N GLU A 247 -3.41 17.46 -3.88
CA GLU A 247 -3.33 16.21 -4.61
C GLU A 247 -2.89 15.05 -3.70
N GLU A 248 -1.89 15.26 -2.84
CA GLU A 248 -1.47 14.28 -1.85
C GLU A 248 -2.61 13.94 -0.86
N ALA A 249 -3.44 14.95 -0.51
CA ALA A 249 -4.60 14.77 0.35
C ALA A 249 -5.63 13.76 -0.19
N ARG A 250 -5.62 13.44 -1.49
CA ARG A 250 -6.49 12.40 -2.08
C ARG A 250 -6.16 10.99 -1.58
N ASN A 251 -4.93 10.80 -1.14
CA ASN A 251 -4.47 9.52 -0.60
C ASN A 251 -4.99 9.24 0.83
N ALA A 252 -5.55 10.24 1.51
CA ALA A 252 -5.94 10.14 2.92
C ALA A 252 -6.95 9.02 3.21
N ALA A 253 -6.74 8.33 4.32
CA ALA A 253 -7.51 7.15 4.71
C ALA A 253 -8.97 7.46 5.11
N ASN A 254 -9.26 8.68 5.53
CA ASN A 254 -10.60 9.10 5.94
C ASN A 254 -11.53 9.46 4.77
N LEU A 255 -11.02 9.50 3.54
CA LEU A 255 -11.83 9.79 2.37
C LEU A 255 -12.52 8.53 1.83
N ALA A 256 -13.63 8.73 1.14
CA ALA A 256 -14.25 7.69 0.30
C ALA A 256 -13.33 7.32 -0.87
N LEU A 257 -13.71 6.28 -1.62
CA LEU A 257 -12.99 5.90 -2.84
C LEU A 257 -12.91 7.10 -3.79
N GLN A 258 -11.68 7.44 -4.18
CA GLN A 258 -11.40 8.59 -5.04
C GLN A 258 -11.47 8.21 -6.52
N ALA A 259 -11.67 9.20 -7.38
CA ALA A 259 -11.60 9.02 -8.83
C ALA A 259 -10.19 8.59 -9.29
N TYR A 260 -9.16 9.03 -8.60
CA TYR A 260 -7.78 8.60 -8.75
C TYR A 260 -7.01 8.81 -7.44
N TYR A 261 -5.91 8.08 -7.30
CA TYR A 261 -4.90 8.25 -6.24
C TYR A 261 -3.63 8.84 -6.84
N VAL A 262 -2.77 9.35 -5.98
CA VAL A 262 -1.53 10.02 -6.41
C VAL A 262 -0.32 9.18 -6.03
N ASP A 263 0.60 9.03 -6.97
CA ASP A 263 1.92 8.42 -6.77
C ASP A 263 2.97 9.20 -7.56
N ASP A 264 4.02 9.65 -6.87
CA ASP A 264 5.11 10.41 -7.47
C ASP A 264 6.42 10.18 -6.71
N PHE A 265 7.48 10.79 -7.20
CA PHE A 265 8.74 10.83 -6.46
C PHE A 265 8.61 11.73 -5.24
N PRO A 266 9.26 11.37 -4.11
CA PRO A 266 9.24 12.19 -2.91
C PRO A 266 9.72 13.62 -3.19
N SER A 267 8.92 14.58 -2.78
CA SER A 267 9.18 16.02 -2.88
C SER A 267 8.82 16.68 -1.55
N TYR A 268 9.75 17.41 -0.98
CA TYR A 268 9.55 18.13 0.29
C TYR A 268 9.30 19.63 0.04
N ALA A 269 8.82 19.98 -1.15
CA ALA A 269 8.37 21.34 -1.44
C ALA A 269 7.12 21.66 -0.59
N GLU A 270 6.96 22.93 -0.21
CA GLU A 270 5.76 23.34 0.54
C GLU A 270 4.51 23.39 -0.37
N GLY A 271 3.34 23.11 0.23
CA GLY A 271 2.05 23.19 -0.45
C GLY A 271 1.84 22.09 -1.49
N ASN A 272 1.28 22.44 -2.64
CA ASN A 272 0.88 21.46 -3.68
C ASN A 272 2.03 20.65 -4.30
N GLY A 273 3.27 21.04 -4.05
CA GLY A 273 4.44 20.29 -4.49
C GLY A 273 4.95 19.26 -3.47
N HIS A 274 4.35 19.19 -2.28
CA HIS A 274 4.71 18.20 -1.26
C HIS A 274 4.20 16.82 -1.66
N PHE A 275 5.05 15.81 -1.45
CA PHE A 275 4.69 14.40 -1.58
C PHE A 275 5.71 13.54 -0.83
N ASP A 276 5.29 12.82 0.19
CA ASP A 276 6.16 11.89 0.92
C ASP A 276 5.57 10.47 1.05
N ASP A 277 4.43 10.22 0.39
CA ASP A 277 3.74 8.94 0.41
C ASP A 277 4.54 7.84 -0.30
N PHE A 278 4.37 6.61 0.17
CA PHE A 278 4.82 5.39 -0.52
C PHE A 278 3.59 4.65 -1.03
N VAL A 279 3.49 4.50 -2.33
CA VAL A 279 2.31 3.93 -2.99
C VAL A 279 2.64 2.62 -3.68
N LEU A 280 1.97 1.55 -3.27
CA LEU A 280 1.99 0.25 -3.92
C LEU A 280 0.72 0.09 -4.76
N ARG A 281 0.85 -0.11 -6.06
CA ARG A 281 -0.25 -0.13 -7.03
C ARG A 281 -0.06 -1.20 -8.11
N PRO A 282 -0.16 -2.49 -7.77
CA PRO A 282 0.03 -3.54 -8.76
C PRO A 282 -1.10 -3.56 -9.76
N SER A 283 -0.78 -3.89 -11.02
CA SER A 283 -1.79 -4.11 -12.04
C SER A 283 -2.61 -5.39 -11.74
N ILE A 284 -3.79 -5.48 -12.32
CA ILE A 284 -4.70 -6.61 -12.15
C ILE A 284 -4.01 -7.93 -12.52
N LEU A 285 -3.33 -7.96 -13.66
CA LEU A 285 -2.60 -9.16 -14.10
C LEU A 285 -1.42 -9.50 -13.18
N THR A 286 -0.73 -8.51 -12.64
CA THR A 286 0.37 -8.75 -11.70
C THR A 286 -0.13 -9.49 -10.46
N VAL A 287 -1.27 -9.06 -9.90
CA VAL A 287 -1.88 -9.71 -8.72
C VAL A 287 -2.34 -11.12 -9.06
N ALA A 288 -3.06 -11.31 -10.15
CA ALA A 288 -3.53 -12.62 -10.56
C ALA A 288 -2.37 -13.60 -10.82
N THR A 289 -1.30 -13.14 -11.47
CA THR A 289 -0.11 -13.95 -11.75
C THR A 289 0.63 -14.33 -10.47
N LYS A 290 0.83 -13.39 -9.54
CA LYS A 290 1.41 -13.67 -8.22
C LYS A 290 0.58 -14.66 -7.41
N ALA A 291 -0.75 -14.58 -7.51
CA ALA A 291 -1.69 -15.51 -6.89
C ALA A 291 -1.79 -16.86 -7.62
N GLN A 292 -1.04 -17.07 -8.71
CA GLN A 292 -1.12 -18.23 -9.60
C GLN A 292 -2.50 -18.46 -10.25
N LEU A 293 -3.28 -17.39 -10.35
CA LEU A 293 -4.61 -17.34 -10.96
C LEU A 293 -4.61 -16.55 -12.28
N GLY A 294 -3.46 -16.27 -12.84
CA GLY A 294 -3.31 -15.59 -14.13
C GLY A 294 -3.79 -16.42 -15.31
N PRO A 295 -3.99 -15.80 -16.49
CA PRO A 295 -4.39 -16.49 -17.72
C PRO A 295 -3.42 -17.59 -18.09
N ARG A 296 -3.93 -18.70 -18.62
CA ARG A 296 -3.15 -19.87 -19.06
C ARG A 296 -3.57 -20.27 -20.47
N ALA A 297 -2.62 -20.75 -21.26
CA ALA A 297 -2.91 -21.39 -22.55
C ALA A 297 -3.66 -22.73 -22.31
N HIS A 298 -4.67 -23.00 -23.11
CA HIS A 298 -5.49 -24.20 -23.08
C HIS A 298 -5.49 -24.90 -24.43
#